data_888c4fad8c0329e0bfd51c9fae8543de
#
_entry.id   888c4fad8c0329e0bfd51c9fae8543de
#
_cell.length_a   1.000
_cell.length_b   1.000
_cell.length_c   1.000
_cell.angle_alpha   90.00
_cell.angle_beta   90.00
_cell.angle_gamma   90.00
#
_symmetry.space_group_name_H-M   'P 1'
#
loop_
_entity.id
_entity.type
_entity.pdbx_description
1 polymer ?
#
loop_
_entity_poly.entity_id
_entity_poly.type
_entity_poly.pdbx_seq_one_letter_code
_entity_poly.pdbx_strand_id
1 'polypeptide(L)'
;MTAAGRGPRSASDPPAIETLGLSKRFGHQLAVNSIDLAVPRGSVFGFLGPNGSGKTTTIRMMLGLAAPTAGEVRVLGMDMPRQLDEVLPRVGALVEGPAFYPFLSGAANLHRLDAADRHASPSTRRARVAEALERVGLSHAARKKVRAYSLGMKQRLGIANALLAPRELLVLDEPTNGLDPQGTREVRHLVRSLAADGATVFVSSHLLAEVEQICTHAAIMSAGRLVAQGPLTELRQAGTGQLRLVTPDAGTASGVLARFGLSPVVGHPDGADAVITSSLPVGTGFPGEPGANGSLAPEAIVAALVGDGVRVRGFTVERGSLEDRFVALTGEGFDVAQ
;
A
#
# COMPACT_ATOMS: atom_id res chain seq x y z
N MET A 1 4.39 -1.12 -36.37
CA MET A 1 4.06 -2.47 -35.89
C MET A 1 3.20 -2.29 -34.66
N THR A 2 1.94 -2.62 -34.79
CA THR A 2 0.85 -2.42 -33.85
C THR A 2 1.07 -3.25 -32.59
N ALA A 3 1.04 -2.59 -31.43
CA ALA A 3 1.03 -3.26 -30.14
C ALA A 3 -0.25 -4.09 -30.02
N ALA A 4 -0.10 -5.41 -29.99
CA ALA A 4 -1.19 -6.33 -29.73
C ALA A 4 -1.74 -6.07 -28.33
N GLY A 5 -3.00 -5.60 -28.25
CA GLY A 5 -3.72 -5.42 -27.01
C GLY A 5 -3.82 -6.76 -26.29
N ARG A 6 -3.21 -6.83 -25.10
CA ARG A 6 -3.43 -7.95 -24.18
C ARG A 6 -4.86 -7.83 -23.66
N GLY A 7 -5.71 -8.81 -24.02
CA GLY A 7 -7.07 -8.93 -23.51
C GLY A 7 -7.11 -9.04 -21.96
N PRO A 8 -8.31 -8.94 -21.35
CA PRO A 8 -8.47 -9.05 -19.90
C PRO A 8 -7.86 -10.36 -19.40
N ARG A 9 -6.91 -10.27 -18.46
CA ARG A 9 -6.22 -11.44 -17.89
C ARG A 9 -7.21 -12.24 -17.03
N SER A 10 -7.20 -13.55 -17.22
CA SER A 10 -8.05 -14.51 -16.51
C SER A 10 -7.67 -14.58 -15.03
N ALA A 11 -8.64 -14.86 -14.16
CA ALA A 11 -8.44 -15.12 -12.72
C ALA A 11 -7.59 -16.38 -12.42
N SER A 12 -7.15 -17.11 -13.46
CA SER A 12 -6.32 -18.31 -13.39
C SER A 12 -4.81 -18.07 -13.57
N ASP A 13 -4.39 -16.82 -13.84
CA ASP A 13 -2.95 -16.53 -13.97
C ASP A 13 -2.28 -16.55 -12.58
N PRO A 14 -1.06 -17.17 -12.46
CA PRO A 14 -0.36 -17.20 -11.18
C PRO A 14 -0.06 -15.78 -10.69
N PRO A 15 -0.03 -15.56 -9.35
CA PRO A 15 0.30 -14.26 -8.77
C PRO A 15 1.61 -13.69 -9.31
N ALA A 16 1.75 -12.36 -9.28
CA ALA A 16 3.00 -11.72 -9.64
C ALA A 16 4.09 -11.97 -8.59
N ILE A 17 3.69 -12.07 -7.31
CA ILE A 17 4.54 -12.51 -6.20
C ILE A 17 3.72 -13.48 -5.36
N GLU A 18 4.33 -14.59 -4.98
CA GLU A 18 3.76 -15.57 -4.05
C GLU A 18 4.85 -15.99 -3.06
N THR A 19 4.50 -16.07 -1.78
CA THR A 19 5.38 -16.63 -0.75
C THR A 19 4.63 -17.66 0.08
N LEU A 20 5.30 -18.72 0.47
CA LEU A 20 4.75 -19.80 1.30
C LEU A 20 5.66 -20.04 2.49
N GLY A 21 5.17 -19.75 3.69
CA GLY A 21 5.90 -19.91 4.94
C GLY A 21 7.22 -19.14 5.01
N LEU A 22 7.34 -18.03 4.27
CA LEU A 22 8.59 -17.30 4.11
C LEU A 22 9.10 -16.77 5.44
N SER A 23 10.34 -17.15 5.79
CA SER A 23 10.94 -16.76 7.07
C SER A 23 12.39 -16.33 6.92
N LYS A 24 12.80 -15.36 7.74
CA LYS A 24 14.18 -14.88 7.81
C LYS A 24 14.61 -14.64 9.25
N ARG A 25 15.71 -15.29 9.62
CA ARG A 25 16.38 -15.12 10.92
C ARG A 25 17.76 -14.53 10.73
N PHE A 26 18.09 -13.54 11.54
CA PHE A 26 19.44 -12.98 11.67
C PHE A 26 19.91 -13.21 13.10
N GLY A 27 20.83 -14.16 13.29
CA GLY A 27 21.23 -14.57 14.64
C GLY A 27 20.02 -15.02 15.47
N HIS A 28 19.76 -14.31 16.57
CA HIS A 28 18.61 -14.60 17.43
C HIS A 28 17.31 -13.89 16.99
N GLN A 29 17.39 -12.88 16.15
CA GLN A 29 16.24 -12.09 15.71
C GLN A 29 15.52 -12.76 14.53
N LEU A 30 14.22 -13.03 14.70
CA LEU A 30 13.34 -13.49 13.63
C LEU A 30 12.69 -12.25 12.97
N ALA A 31 13.30 -11.80 11.87
CA ALA A 31 12.88 -10.58 11.18
C ALA A 31 11.63 -10.78 10.29
N VAL A 32 11.44 -12.00 9.77
CA VAL A 32 10.25 -12.40 8.99
C VAL A 32 9.86 -13.80 9.45
N ASN A 33 8.59 -14.01 9.76
CA ASN A 33 8.08 -15.20 10.41
C ASN A 33 6.87 -15.77 9.67
N SER A 34 7.11 -16.78 8.83
CA SER A 34 6.09 -17.57 8.13
C SER A 34 5.07 -16.72 7.37
N ILE A 35 5.55 -15.95 6.39
CA ILE A 35 4.68 -15.08 5.58
C ILE A 35 4.15 -15.84 4.36
N ASP A 36 2.82 -15.86 4.24
CA ASP A 36 2.09 -16.32 3.05
C ASP A 36 1.49 -15.12 2.34
N LEU A 37 2.17 -14.61 1.31
CA LEU A 37 1.80 -13.42 0.56
C LEU A 37 1.40 -13.79 -0.86
N ALA A 38 0.30 -13.18 -1.36
CA ALA A 38 -0.14 -13.33 -2.74
C ALA A 38 -0.42 -11.95 -3.35
N VAL A 39 0.35 -11.57 -4.36
CA VAL A 39 0.21 -10.30 -5.09
C VAL A 39 -0.43 -10.55 -6.45
N PRO A 40 -1.68 -10.12 -6.68
CA PRO A 40 -2.36 -10.30 -7.97
C PRO A 40 -1.64 -9.55 -9.10
N ARG A 41 -1.60 -10.14 -10.31
CA ARG A 41 -1.07 -9.46 -11.49
C ARG A 41 -1.90 -8.25 -11.88
N GLY A 42 -1.24 -7.18 -12.34
CA GLY A 42 -1.88 -5.93 -12.77
C GLY A 42 -2.41 -5.08 -11.61
N SER A 43 -2.17 -5.47 -10.34
CA SER A 43 -2.55 -4.68 -9.17
C SER A 43 -1.51 -3.63 -8.82
N VAL A 44 -1.96 -2.56 -8.15
CA VAL A 44 -1.10 -1.76 -7.28
C VAL A 44 -1.23 -2.33 -5.88
N PHE A 45 -0.20 -2.98 -5.40
CA PHE A 45 -0.20 -3.70 -4.13
C PHE A 45 0.61 -2.96 -3.08
N GLY A 46 -0.04 -2.55 -2.01
CA GLY A 46 0.58 -1.87 -0.86
C GLY A 46 1.09 -2.88 0.17
N PHE A 47 2.35 -2.78 0.55
CA PHE A 47 2.94 -3.58 1.62
C PHE A 47 3.21 -2.69 2.82
N LEU A 48 2.27 -2.69 3.77
CA LEU A 48 2.15 -1.72 4.84
C LEU A 48 2.68 -2.27 6.16
N GLY A 49 3.30 -1.44 6.97
CA GLY A 49 3.73 -1.80 8.33
C GLY A 49 4.71 -0.80 8.91
N PRO A 50 4.89 -0.75 10.24
CA PRO A 50 5.83 0.15 10.89
C PRO A 50 7.28 -0.16 10.49
N ASN A 51 8.17 0.75 10.82
CA ASN A 51 9.61 0.54 10.64
C ASN A 51 10.05 -0.67 11.48
N GLY A 52 10.91 -1.51 10.91
CA GLY A 52 11.34 -2.76 11.58
C GLY A 52 10.35 -3.93 11.49
N SER A 53 9.18 -3.78 10.88
CA SER A 53 8.19 -4.88 10.73
C SER A 53 8.63 -6.01 9.79
N GLY A 54 9.76 -5.85 9.06
CA GLY A 54 10.30 -6.88 8.15
C GLY A 54 10.04 -6.61 6.67
N LYS A 55 9.44 -5.47 6.26
CA LYS A 55 9.12 -5.13 4.86
C LYS A 55 10.33 -5.23 3.93
N THR A 56 11.37 -4.45 4.18
CA THR A 56 12.60 -4.43 3.35
C THR A 56 13.28 -5.79 3.32
N THR A 57 13.28 -6.53 4.43
CA THR A 57 13.82 -7.90 4.48
C THR A 57 13.04 -8.84 3.56
N THR A 58 11.72 -8.75 3.58
CA THR A 58 10.84 -9.53 2.70
C THR A 58 11.09 -9.18 1.24
N ILE A 59 11.18 -7.88 0.90
CA ILE A 59 11.51 -7.41 -0.45
C ILE A 59 12.87 -7.93 -0.92
N ARG A 60 13.88 -7.89 -0.07
CA ARG A 60 15.21 -8.43 -0.41
C ARG A 60 15.17 -9.93 -0.71
N MET A 61 14.37 -10.71 0.02
CA MET A 61 14.20 -12.15 -0.27
C MET A 61 13.47 -12.37 -1.59
N MET A 62 12.42 -11.60 -1.89
CA MET A 62 11.70 -11.67 -3.16
C MET A 62 12.60 -11.38 -4.37
N LEU A 63 13.56 -10.47 -4.22
CA LEU A 63 14.51 -10.08 -5.27
C LEU A 63 15.78 -10.93 -5.29
N GLY A 64 15.90 -11.94 -4.43
CA GLY A 64 17.11 -12.78 -4.32
C GLY A 64 18.32 -12.07 -3.71
N LEU A 65 18.14 -10.89 -3.10
CA LEU A 65 19.19 -10.12 -2.43
C LEU A 65 19.50 -10.67 -1.03
N ALA A 66 18.61 -11.49 -0.47
CA ALA A 66 18.79 -12.20 0.78
C ALA A 66 18.20 -13.61 0.66
N ALA A 67 18.94 -14.62 1.08
CA ALA A 67 18.40 -15.97 1.13
C ALA A 67 17.38 -16.13 2.28
N PRO A 68 16.22 -16.75 2.08
CA PRO A 68 15.32 -17.12 3.15
C PRO A 68 15.97 -18.15 4.08
N THR A 69 15.53 -18.16 5.35
CA THR A 69 15.92 -19.23 6.30
C THR A 69 14.99 -20.43 6.14
N ALA A 70 13.72 -20.18 5.80
CA ALA A 70 12.72 -21.20 5.50
C ALA A 70 11.64 -20.63 4.57
N GLY A 71 10.84 -21.51 3.96
CA GLY A 71 9.77 -21.16 3.05
C GLY A 71 10.21 -20.93 1.62
N GLU A 72 9.27 -20.60 0.77
CA GLU A 72 9.44 -20.46 -0.69
C GLU A 72 9.02 -19.08 -1.17
N VAL A 73 9.62 -18.63 -2.27
CA VAL A 73 9.27 -17.40 -2.97
C VAL A 73 9.12 -17.70 -4.45
N ARG A 74 8.03 -17.25 -5.05
CA ARG A 74 7.83 -17.25 -6.50
C ARG A 74 7.57 -15.82 -6.97
N VAL A 75 8.25 -15.44 -8.04
CA VAL A 75 8.06 -14.14 -8.69
C VAL A 75 7.74 -14.39 -10.16
N LEU A 76 6.64 -13.83 -10.62
CA LEU A 76 6.10 -14.05 -11.97
C LEU A 76 5.85 -15.53 -12.31
N GLY A 77 5.56 -16.34 -11.28
CA GLY A 77 5.36 -17.79 -11.38
C GLY A 77 6.63 -18.63 -11.41
N MET A 78 7.81 -18.02 -11.19
CA MET A 78 9.12 -18.66 -11.22
C MET A 78 9.74 -18.72 -9.82
N ASP A 79 10.41 -19.83 -9.51
CA ASP A 79 11.01 -20.08 -8.20
C ASP A 79 12.24 -19.20 -7.95
N MET A 80 12.28 -18.50 -6.82
CA MET A 80 13.41 -17.69 -6.38
C MET A 80 14.22 -18.40 -5.28
N PRO A 81 15.56 -18.34 -5.30
CA PRO A 81 16.42 -17.68 -6.28
C PRO A 81 16.81 -18.54 -7.50
N ARG A 82 16.23 -19.73 -7.68
CA ARG A 82 16.67 -20.69 -8.70
C ARG A 82 16.58 -20.13 -10.13
N GLN A 83 15.53 -19.36 -10.41
CA GLN A 83 15.28 -18.78 -11.75
C GLN A 83 15.55 -17.27 -11.76
N LEU A 84 16.48 -16.79 -10.96
CA LEU A 84 16.84 -15.38 -10.82
C LEU A 84 17.14 -14.71 -12.17
N ASP A 85 17.91 -15.38 -13.02
CA ASP A 85 18.32 -14.87 -14.34
C ASP A 85 17.15 -14.68 -15.33
N GLU A 86 16.06 -15.41 -15.14
CA GLU A 86 14.85 -15.29 -15.95
C GLU A 86 13.89 -14.23 -15.38
N VAL A 87 13.87 -14.08 -14.06
CA VAL A 87 12.99 -13.17 -13.34
C VAL A 87 13.47 -11.73 -13.41
N LEU A 88 14.74 -11.45 -13.08
CA LEU A 88 15.24 -10.08 -12.92
C LEU A 88 15.09 -9.20 -14.16
N PRO A 89 15.28 -9.69 -15.41
CA PRO A 89 15.03 -8.88 -16.60
C PRO A 89 13.58 -8.38 -16.75
N ARG A 90 12.62 -9.01 -16.07
CA ARG A 90 11.19 -8.70 -16.09
C ARG A 90 10.73 -7.87 -14.89
N VAL A 91 11.64 -7.64 -13.92
CA VAL A 91 11.39 -6.90 -12.69
C VAL A 91 12.18 -5.60 -12.68
N GLY A 92 11.52 -4.49 -12.40
CA GLY A 92 12.18 -3.23 -12.06
C GLY A 92 12.14 -3.04 -10.55
N ALA A 93 13.25 -2.62 -9.94
CA ALA A 93 13.30 -2.46 -8.49
C ALA A 93 13.94 -1.14 -8.06
N LEU A 94 13.38 -0.56 -7.00
CA LEU A 94 13.96 0.51 -6.20
C LEU A 94 13.96 0.04 -4.74
N VAL A 95 15.13 -0.34 -4.23
CA VAL A 95 15.30 -0.83 -2.85
C VAL A 95 16.34 0.02 -2.14
N GLU A 96 16.05 0.47 -0.92
CA GLU A 96 16.95 1.27 -0.06
C GLU A 96 17.39 2.61 -0.64
N GLY A 97 16.64 3.15 -1.56
CA GLY A 97 16.95 4.42 -2.21
C GLY A 97 18.02 4.31 -3.30
N PRO A 98 18.12 5.36 -4.12
CA PRO A 98 18.93 5.33 -5.32
C PRO A 98 20.40 5.63 -5.02
N ALA A 99 21.28 4.67 -5.24
CA ALA A 99 22.73 4.84 -5.20
C ALA A 99 23.27 5.28 -6.58
N PHE A 100 23.37 6.59 -6.79
CA PHE A 100 23.90 7.17 -8.02
C PHE A 100 25.27 7.80 -7.81
N TYR A 101 26.06 7.89 -8.88
CA TYR A 101 27.29 8.66 -8.89
C TYR A 101 26.96 10.15 -8.85
N PRO A 102 27.28 10.87 -7.77
CA PRO A 102 26.81 12.25 -7.56
C PRO A 102 27.40 13.25 -8.53
N PHE A 103 28.57 12.96 -9.11
CA PHE A 103 29.28 13.83 -10.06
C PHE A 103 28.86 13.61 -11.52
N LEU A 104 28.14 12.53 -11.81
CA LEU A 104 27.55 12.28 -13.12
C LEU A 104 26.18 12.94 -13.22
N SER A 105 25.75 13.21 -14.46
CA SER A 105 24.37 13.66 -14.71
C SER A 105 23.38 12.52 -14.54
N GLY A 106 22.07 12.85 -14.43
CA GLY A 106 21.02 11.84 -14.38
C GLY A 106 21.07 10.90 -15.57
N ALA A 107 21.17 11.45 -16.79
CA ALA A 107 21.27 10.64 -18.01
C ALA A 107 22.54 9.77 -18.02
N ALA A 108 23.70 10.29 -17.58
CA ALA A 108 24.94 9.53 -17.55
C ALA A 108 24.88 8.35 -16.55
N ASN A 109 24.21 8.54 -15.40
CA ASN A 109 23.97 7.45 -14.46
C ASN A 109 23.11 6.36 -15.11
N LEU A 110 21.98 6.72 -15.72
CA LEU A 110 21.10 5.75 -16.38
C LEU A 110 21.79 5.03 -17.54
N HIS A 111 22.60 5.73 -18.36
CA HIS A 111 23.41 5.09 -19.41
C HIS A 111 24.37 4.03 -18.87
N ARG A 112 24.98 4.28 -17.69
CA ARG A 112 25.87 3.29 -17.04
C ARG A 112 25.09 2.07 -16.56
N LEU A 113 23.93 2.29 -15.93
CA LEU A 113 23.10 1.21 -15.41
C LEU A 113 22.52 0.36 -16.55
N ASP A 114 22.04 1.01 -17.61
CA ASP A 114 21.58 0.30 -18.81
C ASP A 114 22.72 -0.49 -19.50
N ALA A 115 23.95 0.03 -19.45
CA ALA A 115 25.10 -0.68 -20.01
C ALA A 115 25.50 -1.93 -19.21
N ALA A 116 25.12 -2.01 -17.94
CA ALA A 116 25.36 -3.16 -17.09
C ALA A 116 24.32 -4.28 -17.30
N ASP A 117 23.18 -3.98 -17.92
CA ASP A 117 22.16 -4.98 -18.27
C ASP A 117 22.61 -5.75 -19.54
N ARG A 118 23.00 -7.01 -19.36
CA ARG A 118 23.43 -7.91 -20.46
C ARG A 118 22.34 -8.19 -21.49
N HIS A 119 21.08 -7.99 -21.14
CA HIS A 119 19.93 -8.20 -22.02
C HIS A 119 19.54 -6.95 -22.81
N ALA A 120 20.10 -5.81 -22.46
CA ALA A 120 19.77 -4.52 -23.08
C ALA A 120 20.60 -4.25 -24.34
N SER A 121 19.94 -4.01 -25.49
CA SER A 121 20.63 -3.68 -26.73
C SER A 121 21.33 -2.32 -26.65
N PRO A 122 22.63 -2.23 -26.97
CA PRO A 122 23.34 -0.95 -26.99
C PRO A 122 22.77 0.07 -27.98
N SER A 123 22.21 -0.39 -29.12
CA SER A 123 21.67 0.48 -30.17
C SER A 123 20.43 1.28 -29.73
N THR A 124 19.63 0.78 -28.81
CA THR A 124 18.41 1.43 -28.30
C THR A 124 18.61 2.11 -26.95
N ARG A 125 19.80 2.02 -26.34
CA ARG A 125 20.11 2.60 -25.02
C ARG A 125 19.73 4.07 -24.90
N ARG A 126 20.07 4.87 -25.91
CA ARG A 126 19.81 6.32 -25.88
C ARG A 126 18.31 6.61 -25.84
N ALA A 127 17.53 5.86 -26.60
CA ALA A 127 16.08 6.00 -26.61
C ALA A 127 15.45 5.57 -25.27
N ARG A 128 15.85 4.40 -24.72
CA ARG A 128 15.36 3.93 -23.42
C ARG A 128 15.66 4.89 -22.29
N VAL A 129 16.88 5.46 -22.24
CA VAL A 129 17.24 6.45 -21.21
C VAL A 129 16.42 7.74 -21.35
N ALA A 130 16.20 8.22 -22.58
CA ALA A 130 15.37 9.40 -22.82
C ALA A 130 13.93 9.16 -22.40
N GLU A 131 13.34 8.04 -22.80
CA GLU A 131 11.98 7.62 -22.44
C GLU A 131 11.81 7.44 -20.91
N ALA A 132 12.76 6.77 -20.25
CA ALA A 132 12.72 6.60 -18.80
C ALA A 132 12.75 7.94 -18.04
N LEU A 133 13.58 8.89 -18.51
CA LEU A 133 13.63 10.25 -17.92
C LEU A 133 12.34 11.04 -18.19
N GLU A 134 11.74 10.88 -19.35
CA GLU A 134 10.46 11.51 -19.70
C GLU A 134 9.33 11.00 -18.82
N ARG A 135 9.21 9.68 -18.67
CA ARG A 135 8.18 9.04 -17.82
C ARG A 135 8.19 9.51 -16.37
N VAL A 136 9.37 9.86 -15.83
CA VAL A 136 9.50 10.39 -14.48
C VAL A 136 9.57 11.93 -14.40
N GLY A 137 9.37 12.63 -15.52
CA GLY A 137 9.37 14.09 -15.58
C GLY A 137 10.75 14.72 -15.35
N LEU A 138 11.87 14.01 -15.64
CA LEU A 138 13.22 14.48 -15.42
C LEU A 138 13.98 14.86 -16.71
N SER A 139 13.32 14.93 -17.87
CA SER A 139 13.93 15.31 -19.15
C SER A 139 14.64 16.67 -19.08
N HIS A 140 14.01 17.65 -18.40
CA HIS A 140 14.57 18.99 -18.21
C HIS A 140 15.86 19.02 -17.38
N ALA A 141 16.05 18.03 -16.50
CA ALA A 141 17.19 17.91 -15.60
C ALA A 141 18.19 16.82 -16.03
N ALA A 142 17.98 16.15 -17.17
CA ALA A 142 18.77 15.02 -17.64
C ALA A 142 20.29 15.24 -17.61
N ARG A 143 20.74 16.47 -17.92
CA ARG A 143 22.16 16.87 -17.97
C ARG A 143 22.70 17.40 -16.64
N LYS A 144 21.83 17.71 -15.66
CA LYS A 144 22.23 18.23 -14.35
C LYS A 144 22.89 17.11 -13.52
N LYS A 145 23.98 17.43 -12.80
CA LYS A 145 24.66 16.47 -11.92
C LYS A 145 23.76 16.03 -10.78
N VAL A 146 23.78 14.73 -10.43
CA VAL A 146 22.89 14.15 -9.42
C VAL A 146 23.11 14.74 -8.01
N ARG A 147 24.32 15.22 -7.70
CA ARG A 147 24.58 15.96 -6.45
C ARG A 147 23.69 17.21 -6.27
N ALA A 148 23.21 17.78 -7.36
CA ALA A 148 22.36 18.97 -7.37
C ALA A 148 20.85 18.63 -7.52
N TYR A 149 20.50 17.34 -7.47
CA TYR A 149 19.11 16.89 -7.46
C TYR A 149 18.53 17.01 -6.04
N SER A 150 17.24 17.37 -5.94
CA SER A 150 16.47 17.21 -4.71
C SER A 150 16.31 15.72 -4.38
N LEU A 151 15.88 15.41 -3.16
CA LEU A 151 15.58 14.03 -2.78
C LEU A 151 14.52 13.42 -3.72
N GLY A 152 13.43 14.14 -4.01
CA GLY A 152 12.39 13.70 -4.94
C GLY A 152 12.89 13.47 -6.37
N MET A 153 13.82 14.30 -6.85
CA MET A 153 14.45 14.05 -8.15
C MET A 153 15.31 12.78 -8.12
N LYS A 154 16.02 12.50 -7.02
CA LYS A 154 16.81 11.26 -6.88
C LYS A 154 15.90 10.03 -6.82
N GLN A 155 14.79 10.08 -6.08
CA GLN A 155 13.80 9.00 -6.03
C GLN A 155 13.21 8.72 -7.42
N ARG A 156 12.77 9.77 -8.14
CA ARG A 156 12.27 9.63 -9.51
C ARG A 156 13.33 9.09 -10.47
N LEU A 157 14.59 9.48 -10.33
CA LEU A 157 15.68 8.89 -11.11
C LEU A 157 15.86 7.40 -10.78
N GLY A 158 15.66 6.97 -9.51
CA GLY A 158 15.64 5.57 -9.11
C GLY A 158 14.52 4.78 -9.78
N ILE A 159 13.33 5.36 -9.85
CA ILE A 159 12.21 4.77 -10.58
C ILE A 159 12.52 4.73 -12.10
N ALA A 160 13.14 5.79 -12.67
CA ALA A 160 13.58 5.78 -14.07
C ALA A 160 14.55 4.62 -14.36
N ASN A 161 15.46 4.31 -13.43
CA ASN A 161 16.33 3.14 -13.55
C ASN A 161 15.54 1.82 -13.60
N ALA A 162 14.51 1.68 -12.76
CA ALA A 162 13.64 0.51 -12.80
C ALA A 162 12.86 0.38 -14.12
N LEU A 163 12.66 1.49 -14.84
CA LEU A 163 11.92 1.59 -16.11
C LEU A 163 12.78 1.56 -17.37
N LEU A 164 14.09 1.35 -17.28
CA LEU A 164 15.00 1.29 -18.45
C LEU A 164 14.64 0.21 -19.47
N ALA A 165 13.90 -0.83 -19.04
CA ALA A 165 13.33 -1.83 -19.93
C ALA A 165 11.84 -2.05 -19.58
N PRO A 166 11.03 -2.61 -20.49
CA PRO A 166 9.67 -3.02 -20.18
C PRO A 166 9.65 -4.02 -19.02
N ARG A 167 8.87 -3.72 -17.97
CA ARG A 167 8.80 -4.54 -16.75
C ARG A 167 7.37 -5.04 -16.54
N GLU A 168 7.24 -6.30 -16.14
CA GLU A 168 5.95 -6.88 -15.76
C GLU A 168 5.63 -6.62 -14.28
N LEU A 169 6.67 -6.47 -13.47
CA LEU A 169 6.60 -6.18 -12.04
C LEU A 169 7.54 -5.04 -11.69
N LEU A 170 7.05 -4.10 -10.92
CA LEU A 170 7.83 -3.03 -10.28
C LEU A 170 7.77 -3.20 -8.77
N VAL A 171 8.91 -3.23 -8.11
CA VAL A 171 9.06 -3.32 -6.66
C VAL A 171 9.69 -2.03 -6.15
N LEU A 172 8.93 -1.24 -5.42
CA LEU A 172 9.32 0.09 -4.93
C LEU A 172 9.30 0.10 -3.40
N ASP A 173 10.48 0.14 -2.80
CA ASP A 173 10.63 0.18 -1.33
C ASP A 173 10.64 1.62 -0.85
N GLU A 174 9.59 2.04 -0.12
CA GLU A 174 9.40 3.37 0.45
C GLU A 174 9.64 4.52 -0.57
N PRO A 175 9.01 4.51 -1.78
CA PRO A 175 9.37 5.43 -2.86
C PRO A 175 9.04 6.90 -2.58
N THR A 176 8.22 7.17 -1.58
CA THR A 176 7.76 8.51 -1.16
C THR A 176 8.45 9.01 0.11
N ASN A 177 9.27 8.16 0.74
CA ASN A 177 9.91 8.50 2.01
C ASN A 177 10.79 9.75 1.91
N GLY A 178 10.56 10.72 2.83
CA GLY A 178 11.31 11.96 2.89
C GLY A 178 11.02 12.96 1.76
N LEU A 179 9.97 12.74 0.97
CA LEU A 179 9.52 13.68 -0.05
C LEU A 179 8.62 14.75 0.53
N ASP A 180 8.66 15.93 -0.09
CA ASP A 180 7.66 16.96 0.13
C ASP A 180 6.29 16.55 -0.45
N PRO A 181 5.19 17.24 -0.10
CA PRO A 181 3.85 16.89 -0.59
C PRO A 181 3.72 16.92 -2.13
N GLN A 182 4.52 17.74 -2.82
CA GLN A 182 4.52 17.78 -4.28
C GLN A 182 5.21 16.54 -4.86
N GLY A 183 6.40 16.21 -4.38
CA GLY A 183 7.14 15.01 -4.80
C GLY A 183 6.35 13.73 -4.56
N THR A 184 5.66 13.63 -3.42
CA THR A 184 4.77 12.52 -3.10
C THR A 184 3.64 12.39 -4.12
N ARG A 185 2.97 13.50 -4.50
CA ARG A 185 1.92 13.50 -5.54
C ARG A 185 2.45 13.05 -6.89
N GLU A 186 3.64 13.50 -7.28
CA GLU A 186 4.27 13.14 -8.55
C GLU A 186 4.59 11.62 -8.62
N VAL A 187 5.14 11.05 -7.54
CA VAL A 187 5.42 9.60 -7.46
C VAL A 187 4.11 8.81 -7.49
N ARG A 188 3.06 9.23 -6.78
CA ARG A 188 1.75 8.58 -6.81
C ARG A 188 1.13 8.57 -8.21
N HIS A 189 1.19 9.71 -8.91
CA HIS A 189 0.72 9.80 -10.29
C HIS A 189 1.47 8.83 -11.20
N LEU A 190 2.79 8.77 -11.06
CA LEU A 190 3.63 7.85 -11.81
C LEU A 190 3.25 6.39 -11.54
N VAL A 191 3.10 5.98 -10.28
CA VAL A 191 2.69 4.61 -9.92
C VAL A 191 1.36 4.24 -10.57
N ARG A 192 0.38 5.15 -10.54
CA ARG A 192 -0.93 4.91 -11.18
C ARG A 192 -0.80 4.75 -12.71
N SER A 193 0.02 5.59 -13.36
CA SER A 193 0.21 5.50 -14.82
C SER A 193 0.87 4.17 -15.21
N LEU A 194 1.86 3.71 -14.43
CA LEU A 194 2.53 2.42 -14.66
C LEU A 194 1.57 1.23 -14.54
N ALA A 195 0.67 1.27 -13.56
CA ALA A 195 -0.36 0.26 -13.41
C ALA A 195 -1.39 0.30 -14.54
N ALA A 196 -1.79 1.50 -14.98
CA ALA A 196 -2.69 1.67 -16.13
C ALA A 196 -2.06 1.12 -17.44
N ASP A 197 -0.74 1.19 -17.58
CA ASP A 197 0.02 0.56 -18.68
C ASP A 197 0.08 -0.99 -18.54
N GLY A 198 -0.51 -1.57 -17.49
CA GLY A 198 -0.63 -3.02 -17.27
C GLY A 198 0.51 -3.65 -16.48
N ALA A 199 1.42 -2.88 -15.89
CA ALA A 199 2.42 -3.39 -14.96
C ALA A 199 1.79 -3.74 -13.60
N THR A 200 2.33 -4.75 -12.92
CA THR A 200 2.06 -4.96 -11.50
C THR A 200 3.01 -4.07 -10.70
N VAL A 201 2.49 -3.30 -9.75
CA VAL A 201 3.33 -2.43 -8.91
C VAL A 201 3.20 -2.83 -7.46
N PHE A 202 4.31 -3.24 -6.86
CA PHE A 202 4.41 -3.55 -5.44
C PHE A 202 5.11 -2.39 -4.74
N VAL A 203 4.44 -1.76 -3.78
CA VAL A 203 4.93 -0.56 -3.08
C VAL A 203 4.93 -0.85 -1.59
N SER A 204 6.10 -0.73 -0.93
CA SER A 204 6.13 -0.68 0.53
C SER A 204 5.88 0.75 1.03
N SER A 205 5.20 0.87 2.15
CA SER A 205 5.03 2.14 2.87
C SER A 205 4.80 1.90 4.35
N HIS A 206 5.18 2.86 5.18
CA HIS A 206 4.77 2.93 6.57
C HIS A 206 3.56 3.88 6.76
N LEU A 207 3.12 4.57 5.72
CA LEU A 207 2.02 5.53 5.73
C LEU A 207 0.76 4.93 5.11
N LEU A 208 -0.25 4.70 5.93
CA LEU A 208 -1.53 4.15 5.50
C LEU A 208 -2.21 5.03 4.45
N ALA A 209 -2.23 6.35 4.67
CA ALA A 209 -2.86 7.30 3.76
C ALA A 209 -2.29 7.25 2.33
N GLU A 210 -1.03 6.85 2.16
CA GLU A 210 -0.44 6.65 0.83
C GLU A 210 -1.00 5.40 0.16
N VAL A 211 -1.04 4.28 0.89
CA VAL A 211 -1.57 3.01 0.39
C VAL A 211 -3.03 3.16 0.00
N GLU A 212 -3.84 3.84 0.83
CA GLU A 212 -5.25 4.08 0.55
C GLU A 212 -5.50 4.89 -0.73
N GLN A 213 -4.58 5.77 -1.07
CA GLN A 213 -4.74 6.63 -2.24
C GLN A 213 -4.37 5.96 -3.56
N ILE A 214 -3.43 5.01 -3.57
CA ILE A 214 -2.88 4.48 -4.83
C ILE A 214 -3.09 2.99 -5.03
N CYS A 215 -3.28 2.22 -3.95
CA CYS A 215 -3.32 0.77 -4.04
C CYS A 215 -4.72 0.23 -4.30
N THR A 216 -4.81 -0.91 -4.96
CA THR A 216 -6.01 -1.71 -5.15
C THR A 216 -6.10 -2.84 -4.12
N HIS A 217 -4.95 -3.33 -3.70
CA HIS A 217 -4.77 -4.41 -2.73
C HIS A 217 -3.72 -3.99 -1.72
N ALA A 218 -3.77 -4.56 -0.53
CA ALA A 218 -2.73 -4.35 0.46
C ALA A 218 -2.48 -5.60 1.31
N ALA A 219 -1.31 -5.62 1.93
CA ALA A 219 -0.96 -6.52 3.00
C ALA A 219 -0.37 -5.73 4.16
N ILE A 220 -0.72 -6.10 5.38
CA ILE A 220 -0.29 -5.43 6.60
C ILE A 220 0.68 -6.34 7.34
N MET A 221 1.86 -5.81 7.63
CA MET A 221 2.88 -6.46 8.43
C MET A 221 3.01 -5.85 9.82
N SER A 222 3.17 -6.70 10.82
CA SER A 222 3.56 -6.32 12.17
C SER A 222 4.49 -7.37 12.77
N ALA A 223 5.56 -6.94 13.43
CA ALA A 223 6.52 -7.81 14.14
C ALA A 223 6.96 -9.05 13.33
N GLY A 224 7.25 -8.86 12.05
CA GLY A 224 7.69 -9.93 11.15
C GLY A 224 6.58 -10.84 10.63
N ARG A 225 5.31 -10.60 10.95
CA ARG A 225 4.16 -11.42 10.55
C ARG A 225 3.23 -10.66 9.61
N LEU A 226 2.55 -11.39 8.74
CA LEU A 226 1.46 -10.86 7.96
C LEU A 226 0.18 -10.94 8.82
N VAL A 227 -0.45 -9.79 9.08
CA VAL A 227 -1.67 -9.72 9.93
C VAL A 227 -2.95 -9.62 9.12
N ALA A 228 -2.88 -9.09 7.90
CA ALA A 228 -4.00 -9.06 6.96
C ALA A 228 -3.50 -8.90 5.52
N GLN A 229 -4.23 -9.40 4.54
CA GLN A 229 -4.05 -9.12 3.12
C GLN A 229 -5.35 -9.25 2.35
N GLY A 230 -5.49 -8.52 1.25
CA GLY A 230 -6.63 -8.59 0.35
C GLY A 230 -6.89 -7.29 -0.41
N PRO A 231 -8.02 -7.23 -1.14
CA PRO A 231 -8.50 -5.99 -1.73
C PRO A 231 -8.69 -4.90 -0.67
N LEU A 232 -8.30 -3.68 -1.00
CA LEU A 232 -8.43 -2.55 -0.06
C LEU A 232 -9.88 -2.30 0.38
N THR A 233 -10.84 -2.56 -0.51
CA THR A 233 -12.27 -2.48 -0.21
C THR A 233 -12.68 -3.44 0.91
N GLU A 234 -12.22 -4.70 0.88
CA GLU A 234 -12.50 -5.70 1.91
C GLU A 234 -11.74 -5.38 3.22
N LEU A 235 -10.50 -4.92 3.11
CA LEU A 235 -9.72 -4.53 4.28
C LEU A 235 -10.34 -3.35 5.03
N ARG A 236 -10.99 -2.42 4.33
CA ARG A 236 -11.76 -1.31 4.91
C ARG A 236 -13.08 -1.79 5.54
N GLN A 237 -13.82 -2.68 4.87
CA GLN A 237 -15.10 -3.17 5.35
C GLN A 237 -15.00 -4.05 6.61
N ALA A 238 -13.86 -4.69 6.82
CA ALA A 238 -13.61 -5.51 8.00
C ALA A 238 -13.25 -4.69 9.26
N GLY A 239 -13.19 -3.36 9.18
CA GLY A 239 -13.15 -2.47 10.33
C GLY A 239 -14.53 -2.36 10.98
N THR A 240 -14.60 -2.34 12.31
CA THR A 240 -15.83 -2.03 13.03
C THR A 240 -16.17 -0.55 12.82
N GLY A 241 -17.29 -0.27 12.14
CA GLY A 241 -17.80 1.10 12.06
C GLY A 241 -18.08 1.66 13.46
N GLN A 242 -17.97 2.97 13.63
CA GLN A 242 -18.33 3.66 14.86
C GLN A 242 -19.48 4.62 14.61
N LEU A 243 -20.50 4.53 15.45
CA LEU A 243 -21.54 5.55 15.59
C LEU A 243 -21.10 6.54 16.66
N ARG A 244 -21.18 7.84 16.36
CA ARG A 244 -20.95 8.92 17.30
C ARG A 244 -22.16 9.83 17.35
N LEU A 245 -22.74 9.97 18.53
CA LEU A 245 -23.90 10.80 18.81
C LEU A 245 -23.55 11.87 19.86
N VAL A 246 -23.89 13.12 19.57
CA VAL A 246 -23.74 14.22 20.52
C VAL A 246 -25.13 14.67 20.95
N THR A 247 -25.43 14.59 22.26
CA THR A 247 -26.74 14.88 22.81
C THR A 247 -26.64 15.26 24.30
N PRO A 248 -27.51 16.15 24.81
CA PRO A 248 -27.65 16.35 26.24
C PRO A 248 -28.45 15.24 26.96
N ASP A 249 -29.13 14.38 26.19
CA ASP A 249 -30.10 13.39 26.70
C ASP A 249 -29.48 11.96 26.71
N ALA A 250 -28.31 11.79 27.33
CA ALA A 250 -27.49 10.59 27.26
C ALA A 250 -28.21 9.28 27.67
N GLY A 251 -29.00 9.32 28.72
CA GLY A 251 -29.74 8.15 29.22
C GLY A 251 -30.76 7.63 28.23
N THR A 252 -31.64 8.51 27.71
CA THR A 252 -32.67 8.17 26.72
C THR A 252 -32.02 7.68 25.43
N ALA A 253 -30.98 8.40 24.95
CA ALA A 253 -30.24 8.05 23.74
C ALA A 253 -29.57 6.68 23.84
N SER A 254 -28.97 6.35 24.97
CA SER A 254 -28.37 5.02 25.18
C SER A 254 -29.42 3.93 25.14
N GLY A 255 -30.61 4.15 25.73
CA GLY A 255 -31.73 3.21 25.66
C GLY A 255 -32.25 2.97 24.22
N VAL A 256 -32.31 4.03 23.41
CA VAL A 256 -32.68 3.92 21.99
C VAL A 256 -31.61 3.11 21.23
N LEU A 257 -30.33 3.44 21.35
CA LEU A 257 -29.24 2.71 20.68
C LEU A 257 -29.21 1.23 21.08
N ALA A 258 -29.45 0.89 22.36
CA ALA A 258 -29.51 -0.47 22.83
C ALA A 258 -30.63 -1.29 22.16
N ARG A 259 -31.78 -0.67 21.83
CA ARG A 259 -32.87 -1.34 21.08
C ARG A 259 -32.49 -1.72 19.65
N PHE A 260 -31.50 -1.01 19.04
CA PHE A 260 -30.91 -1.38 17.77
C PHE A 260 -29.75 -2.39 17.89
N GLY A 261 -29.57 -2.98 19.10
CA GLY A 261 -28.49 -3.95 19.34
C GLY A 261 -27.12 -3.38 19.49
N LEU A 262 -27.02 -2.04 19.66
CA LEU A 262 -25.75 -1.33 19.83
C LEU A 262 -25.35 -1.29 21.32
N SER A 263 -24.06 -1.23 21.59
CA SER A 263 -23.48 -1.14 22.93
C SER A 263 -22.94 0.29 23.15
N PRO A 264 -23.77 1.26 23.59
CA PRO A 264 -23.36 2.63 23.72
C PRO A 264 -22.39 2.85 24.89
N VAL A 265 -21.31 3.57 24.65
CA VAL A 265 -20.36 4.05 25.65
C VAL A 265 -20.54 5.58 25.76
N VAL A 266 -20.85 6.05 26.96
CA VAL A 266 -21.08 7.49 27.21
C VAL A 266 -19.81 8.14 27.72
N GLY A 267 -19.33 9.15 26.99
CA GLY A 267 -18.23 10.03 27.38
C GLY A 267 -18.76 11.45 27.62
N HIS A 268 -18.14 12.15 28.55
CA HIS A 268 -18.41 13.58 28.79
C HIS A 268 -17.11 14.35 28.53
N PRO A 269 -16.79 14.74 27.29
CA PRO A 269 -15.75 15.71 27.05
C PRO A 269 -16.19 17.05 27.64
N ASP A 270 -15.25 17.89 28.08
CA ASP A 270 -15.48 19.16 28.76
C ASP A 270 -16.59 19.99 28.11
N GLY A 271 -17.82 19.84 28.60
CA GLY A 271 -18.99 20.54 28.05
C GLY A 271 -20.34 19.94 28.51
N ALA A 272 -21.42 20.65 28.23
CA ALA A 272 -22.79 20.29 28.67
C ALA A 272 -23.41 19.10 27.92
N ASP A 273 -22.81 18.63 26.84
CA ASP A 273 -23.33 17.56 25.98
C ASP A 273 -22.55 16.26 26.14
N ALA A 274 -23.25 15.15 26.25
CA ALA A 274 -22.64 13.82 26.22
C ALA A 274 -22.29 13.42 24.78
N VAL A 275 -21.14 12.78 24.64
CA VAL A 275 -20.73 12.11 23.40
C VAL A 275 -20.92 10.60 23.65
N ILE A 276 -21.82 10.03 22.88
CA ILE A 276 -22.10 8.60 22.91
C ILE A 276 -21.43 7.95 21.70
N THR A 277 -20.59 6.96 21.94
CA THR A 277 -19.98 6.15 20.89
C THR A 277 -20.47 4.71 20.97
N SER A 278 -20.64 4.08 19.82
CA SER A 278 -20.98 2.65 19.78
C SER A 278 -20.34 2.00 18.57
N SER A 279 -19.76 0.84 18.77
CA SER A 279 -19.27 0.01 17.66
C SER A 279 -20.44 -0.55 16.87
N LEU A 280 -20.37 -0.50 15.56
CA LEU A 280 -21.34 -1.15 14.67
C LEU A 280 -20.92 -2.62 14.45
N PRO A 281 -21.87 -3.57 14.35
CA PRO A 281 -21.56 -4.96 14.05
C PRO A 281 -20.79 -5.09 12.72
N VAL A 282 -19.82 -6.03 12.68
CA VAL A 282 -19.06 -6.34 11.45
C VAL A 282 -20.05 -6.80 10.37
N GLY A 283 -19.94 -6.23 9.17
CA GLY A 283 -20.85 -6.55 8.06
C GLY A 283 -22.13 -5.72 8.02
N THR A 284 -22.27 -4.71 8.87
CA THR A 284 -23.35 -3.72 8.73
C THR A 284 -23.10 -2.88 7.48
N GLY A 285 -23.68 -3.28 6.34
CA GLY A 285 -23.65 -2.51 5.10
C GLY A 285 -24.52 -1.25 5.21
N PHE A 286 -24.13 -0.21 4.51
CA PHE A 286 -24.96 1.00 4.37
C PHE A 286 -25.94 0.84 3.19
N PRO A 287 -27.12 1.52 3.21
CA PRO A 287 -28.06 1.46 2.11
C PRO A 287 -27.37 1.82 0.77
N GLY A 288 -27.44 0.92 -0.22
CA GLY A 288 -26.85 1.08 -1.54
C GLY A 288 -25.55 0.31 -1.81
N GLU A 289 -25.02 -0.47 -0.85
CA GLU A 289 -23.88 -1.34 -1.07
C GLU A 289 -24.31 -2.77 -1.47
N PRO A 290 -23.66 -3.39 -2.49
CA PRO A 290 -23.92 -4.78 -2.86
C PRO A 290 -23.46 -5.72 -1.74
N GLY A 291 -24.40 -6.51 -1.16
CA GLY A 291 -24.10 -7.48 -0.10
C GLY A 291 -24.57 -7.11 1.30
N ALA A 292 -25.26 -5.98 1.49
CA ALA A 292 -25.79 -5.54 2.78
C ALA A 292 -27.00 -6.39 3.22
N ASN A 293 -26.76 -7.58 3.75
CA ASN A 293 -27.76 -8.35 4.49
C ASN A 293 -27.79 -7.87 5.95
N GLY A 294 -28.81 -7.07 6.30
CA GLY A 294 -29.03 -6.57 7.66
C GLY A 294 -28.47 -5.16 7.91
N SER A 295 -28.69 -4.21 6.98
CA SER A 295 -28.23 -2.84 7.16
C SER A 295 -28.98 -2.14 8.30
N LEU A 296 -28.25 -1.70 9.32
CA LEU A 296 -28.73 -0.64 10.21
C LEU A 296 -28.77 0.66 9.41
N ALA A 297 -29.97 1.13 9.04
CA ALA A 297 -30.13 2.40 8.37
C ALA A 297 -29.87 3.54 9.38
N PRO A 298 -28.83 4.37 9.18
CA PRO A 298 -28.55 5.50 10.07
C PRO A 298 -29.76 6.43 10.23
N GLU A 299 -30.57 6.56 9.18
CA GLU A 299 -31.80 7.36 9.16
C GLU A 299 -32.85 6.81 10.14
N ALA A 300 -32.97 5.48 10.25
CA ALA A 300 -33.91 4.84 11.18
C ALA A 300 -33.49 5.06 12.63
N ILE A 301 -32.17 5.04 12.91
CA ILE A 301 -31.64 5.35 14.23
C ILE A 301 -31.95 6.81 14.63
N VAL A 302 -31.66 7.75 13.71
CA VAL A 302 -31.94 9.18 13.94
C VAL A 302 -33.43 9.42 14.13
N ALA A 303 -34.30 8.81 13.31
CA ALA A 303 -35.75 8.92 13.44
C ALA A 303 -36.24 8.40 14.80
N ALA A 304 -35.71 7.27 15.28
CA ALA A 304 -36.06 6.72 16.60
C ALA A 304 -35.57 7.61 17.74
N LEU A 305 -34.36 8.17 17.65
CA LEU A 305 -33.82 9.12 18.62
C LEU A 305 -34.74 10.36 18.76
N VAL A 306 -35.10 10.97 17.62
CA VAL A 306 -35.97 12.14 17.59
C VAL A 306 -37.40 11.78 18.07
N GLY A 307 -37.92 10.62 17.68
CA GLY A 307 -39.22 10.12 18.11
C GLY A 307 -39.33 9.91 19.62
N ASP A 308 -38.24 9.50 20.28
CA ASP A 308 -38.16 9.37 21.75
C ASP A 308 -37.76 10.69 22.44
N GLY A 309 -37.78 11.81 21.74
CA GLY A 309 -37.52 13.12 22.33
C GLY A 309 -36.06 13.46 22.57
N VAL A 310 -35.12 12.68 22.02
CA VAL A 310 -33.67 12.96 22.14
C VAL A 310 -33.29 14.17 21.29
N ARG A 311 -32.63 15.14 21.89
CA ARG A 311 -32.10 16.31 21.21
C ARG A 311 -30.78 15.96 20.52
N VAL A 312 -30.83 15.57 19.24
CA VAL A 312 -29.67 15.21 18.45
C VAL A 312 -28.94 16.50 18.04
N ARG A 313 -27.75 16.75 18.59
CA ARG A 313 -26.88 17.89 18.21
C ARG A 313 -25.83 17.52 17.16
N GLY A 314 -25.46 16.25 17.09
CA GLY A 314 -24.58 15.70 16.09
C GLY A 314 -24.76 14.20 15.98
N PHE A 315 -24.81 13.68 14.77
CA PHE A 315 -24.87 12.25 14.50
C PHE A 315 -23.95 11.95 13.34
N THR A 316 -22.98 11.09 13.59
CA THR A 316 -22.00 10.68 12.57
C THR A 316 -21.85 9.18 12.64
N VAL A 317 -21.85 8.55 11.49
CA VAL A 317 -21.49 7.15 11.37
C VAL A 317 -20.18 7.09 10.58
N GLU A 318 -19.10 6.79 11.27
CA GLU A 318 -17.78 6.65 10.70
C GLU A 318 -17.54 5.18 10.38
N ARG A 319 -17.12 4.91 9.17
CA ARG A 319 -16.64 3.56 8.82
C ARG A 319 -15.36 3.31 9.58
N GLY A 320 -15.16 2.10 10.05
CA GLY A 320 -13.88 1.71 10.62
C GLY A 320 -12.76 2.04 9.62
N SER A 321 -11.82 2.84 10.04
CA SER A 321 -10.67 3.16 9.19
C SER A 321 -9.74 1.93 9.09
N LEU A 322 -8.96 1.84 8.02
CA LEU A 322 -7.86 0.87 7.95
C LEU A 322 -6.88 1.08 9.11
N GLU A 323 -6.79 2.31 9.63
CA GLU A 323 -5.97 2.68 10.78
C GLU A 323 -6.49 2.05 12.06
N ASP A 324 -7.81 2.14 12.33
CA ASP A 324 -8.43 1.48 13.49
C ASP A 324 -8.21 -0.03 13.45
N ARG A 325 -8.33 -0.62 12.26
CA ARG A 325 -8.05 -2.05 12.07
C ARG A 325 -6.58 -2.37 12.28
N PHE A 326 -5.67 -1.53 11.81
CA PHE A 326 -4.24 -1.72 12.02
C PHE A 326 -3.92 -1.67 13.51
N VAL A 327 -4.42 -0.65 14.23
CA VAL A 327 -4.27 -0.51 15.69
C VAL A 327 -4.84 -1.73 16.41
N ALA A 328 -6.03 -2.18 16.02
CA ALA A 328 -6.68 -3.37 16.63
C ALA A 328 -5.86 -4.67 16.40
N LEU A 329 -5.18 -4.79 15.24
CA LEU A 329 -4.40 -5.98 14.88
C LEU A 329 -2.97 -5.95 15.41
N THR A 330 -2.39 -4.77 15.61
CA THR A 330 -0.98 -4.61 15.97
C THR A 330 -0.76 -4.12 17.41
N GLY A 331 -1.79 -3.54 18.02
CA GLY A 331 -1.70 -2.88 19.33
C GLY A 331 -0.94 -1.56 19.32
N GLU A 332 -0.44 -1.12 18.18
CA GLU A 332 0.38 0.10 18.02
C GLU A 332 -0.15 0.94 16.84
N GLY A 333 -0.27 2.25 17.04
CA GLY A 333 -0.53 3.19 15.95
C GLY A 333 0.69 3.38 15.04
N PHE A 334 0.48 3.90 13.82
CA PHE A 334 1.56 4.15 12.85
C PHE A 334 2.62 5.18 13.32
N ASP A 335 2.26 6.03 14.28
CA ASP A 335 3.11 7.15 14.74
C ASP A 335 4.04 6.81 15.91
N VAL A 336 4.15 5.56 16.34
CA VAL A 336 5.06 5.15 17.43
C VAL A 336 6.34 4.56 16.87
N ALA A 337 7.14 5.38 16.20
CA ALA A 337 8.56 5.12 15.99
C ALA A 337 9.32 6.42 16.27
N GLN A 338 9.79 6.55 17.50
CA GLN A 338 10.92 7.42 17.83
C GLN A 338 12.22 6.70 17.50
#